data_cb4d04d25d6b7dc6774395bf0b9f3b5a
#
_entry.id   cb4d04d25d6b7dc6774395bf0b9f3b5a
#
_cell.length_a   1.000
_cell.length_b   1.000
_cell.length_c   1.000
_cell.angle_alpha   90.00
_cell.angle_beta   90.00
_cell.angle_gamma   90.00
#
_symmetry.space_group_name_H-M   'P 1'
#
loop_
_entity.id
_entity.type
_entity.pdbx_description
1 polymer ?
#
loop_
_entity_poly.entity_id
_entity_poly.type
_entity_poly.pdbx_seq_one_letter_code
_entity_poly.pdbx_strand_id
1 'polypeptide(L)'
;MSKILIVEDEEAIADLEKDYLELSGFEVEVATDGETGLSRAMEEDFDLYILDLMLPGIDGFDICRQIREKKNTPIIMVSAKKDDIDKIRGLGLGADDYMTKPFSPSELVARVKAHLARYYRLTGSAMEANKIIEIRGLKIDTTARRVWVNGEEKTFTTKEFDLLTFLASHPNHVYTKEELFREIWDMESIGDIATVTVHIKKIREKVEMDTSNPQYIET
;
A
#
# COMPACT_ATOMS: atom_id res chain seq x y z
N MET A 1 -8.72 5.87 5.93
CA MET A 1 -8.89 5.58 4.49
C MET A 1 -8.00 6.57 3.79
N SER A 2 -7.16 6.15 2.84
CA SER A 2 -6.26 7.10 2.19
C SER A 2 -7.03 7.95 1.19
N LYS A 3 -6.79 9.26 1.20
CA LYS A 3 -7.46 10.26 0.38
C LYS A 3 -6.59 10.65 -0.81
N ILE A 4 -7.13 10.54 -2.02
CA ILE A 4 -6.41 10.78 -3.28
C ILE A 4 -7.06 11.93 -4.02
N LEU A 5 -6.24 12.85 -4.53
CA LEU A 5 -6.69 13.88 -5.46
C LEU A 5 -6.27 13.51 -6.88
N ILE A 6 -7.23 13.44 -7.79
CA ILE A 6 -7.03 13.34 -9.24
C ILE A 6 -7.21 14.73 -9.84
N VAL A 7 -6.28 15.16 -10.69
CA VAL A 7 -6.42 16.39 -11.49
C VAL A 7 -6.36 15.95 -12.96
N GLU A 8 -7.54 15.93 -13.60
CA GLU A 8 -7.77 15.38 -14.94
C GLU A 8 -8.93 16.12 -15.59
N ASP A 9 -8.75 16.68 -16.77
CA ASP A 9 -9.78 17.46 -17.47
C ASP A 9 -10.70 16.61 -18.35
N GLU A 10 -10.28 15.41 -18.73
CA GLU A 10 -11.11 14.45 -19.46
C GLU A 10 -12.03 13.69 -18.48
N GLU A 11 -13.28 14.09 -18.36
CA GLU A 11 -14.28 13.53 -17.43
C GLU A 11 -14.36 11.99 -17.49
N ALA A 12 -14.31 11.41 -18.70
CA ALA A 12 -14.38 9.95 -18.86
C ALA A 12 -13.16 9.22 -18.30
N ILE A 13 -11.98 9.85 -18.33
CA ILE A 13 -10.76 9.29 -17.76
C ILE A 13 -10.79 9.46 -16.25
N ALA A 14 -11.14 10.64 -15.76
CA ALA A 14 -11.28 10.94 -14.35
C ALA A 14 -12.26 9.99 -13.63
N ASP A 15 -13.44 9.76 -14.24
CA ASP A 15 -14.44 8.83 -13.72
C ASP A 15 -13.91 7.39 -13.66
N LEU A 16 -13.22 6.94 -14.71
CA LEU A 16 -12.63 5.61 -14.76
C LEU A 16 -11.58 5.42 -13.66
N GLU A 17 -10.67 6.37 -13.51
CA GLU A 17 -9.63 6.36 -12.47
C GLU A 17 -10.26 6.33 -11.08
N LYS A 18 -11.24 7.22 -10.85
CA LYS A 18 -11.97 7.32 -9.58
C LYS A 18 -12.66 6.01 -9.23
N ASP A 19 -13.45 5.44 -10.13
CA ASP A 19 -14.20 4.22 -9.89
C ASP A 19 -13.28 3.05 -9.46
N TYR A 20 -12.16 2.85 -10.17
CA TYR A 20 -11.22 1.78 -9.84
C TYR A 20 -10.49 2.00 -8.51
N LEU A 21 -10.18 3.23 -8.17
CA LEU A 21 -9.55 3.57 -6.90
C LEU A 21 -10.54 3.45 -5.73
N GLU A 22 -11.77 3.90 -5.89
CA GLU A 22 -12.83 3.75 -4.88
C GLU A 22 -13.17 2.27 -4.63
N LEU A 23 -13.29 1.47 -5.68
CA LEU A 23 -13.45 0.01 -5.58
C LEU A 23 -12.27 -0.65 -4.85
N SER A 24 -11.11 -0.04 -4.90
CA SER A 24 -9.90 -0.51 -4.20
C SER A 24 -9.78 0.00 -2.76
N GLY A 25 -10.77 0.74 -2.26
CA GLY A 25 -10.88 1.19 -0.88
C GLY A 25 -10.22 2.54 -0.59
N PHE A 26 -10.03 3.39 -1.60
CA PHE A 26 -9.55 4.77 -1.44
C PHE A 26 -10.72 5.75 -1.40
N GLU A 27 -10.52 6.91 -0.78
CA GLU A 27 -11.37 8.09 -0.91
C GLU A 27 -10.80 8.94 -2.04
N VAL A 28 -11.61 9.27 -3.05
CA VAL A 28 -11.12 9.93 -4.26
C VAL A 28 -11.88 11.22 -4.53
N GLU A 29 -11.14 12.27 -4.75
CA GLU A 29 -11.65 13.54 -5.20
C GLU A 29 -11.05 13.93 -6.56
N VAL A 30 -11.86 14.58 -7.39
CA VAL A 30 -11.47 14.99 -8.74
C VAL A 30 -11.51 16.49 -8.86
N ALA A 31 -10.49 17.06 -9.50
CA ALA A 31 -10.47 18.43 -10.01
C ALA A 31 -10.29 18.36 -11.52
N THR A 32 -11.11 19.10 -12.26
CA THR A 32 -11.18 19.07 -13.73
C THR A 32 -10.31 20.12 -14.43
N ASP A 33 -9.54 20.88 -13.66
CA ASP A 33 -8.61 21.89 -14.16
C ASP A 33 -7.44 22.11 -13.21
N GLY A 34 -6.36 22.67 -13.72
CA GLY A 34 -5.13 22.87 -12.96
C GLY A 34 -5.24 23.87 -11.81
N GLU A 35 -6.06 24.92 -11.93
CA GLU A 35 -6.21 25.95 -10.90
C GLU A 35 -6.94 25.39 -9.69
N THR A 36 -8.06 24.70 -9.92
CA THR A 36 -8.84 24.02 -8.88
C THR A 36 -8.00 22.91 -8.23
N GLY A 37 -7.29 22.10 -9.03
CA GLY A 37 -6.43 21.05 -8.54
C GLY A 37 -5.32 21.56 -7.61
N LEU A 38 -4.66 22.64 -8.02
CA LEU A 38 -3.61 23.26 -7.21
C LEU A 38 -4.17 23.88 -5.92
N SER A 39 -5.28 24.64 -6.00
CA SER A 39 -5.91 25.24 -4.81
C SER A 39 -6.23 24.16 -3.77
N ARG A 40 -6.90 23.10 -4.19
CA ARG A 40 -7.25 21.97 -3.30
C ARG A 40 -6.01 21.27 -2.74
N ALA A 41 -5.01 21.02 -3.58
CA ALA A 41 -3.76 20.41 -3.12
C ALA A 41 -3.02 21.25 -2.06
N MET A 42 -3.22 22.58 -2.06
CA MET A 42 -2.62 23.49 -1.07
C MET A 42 -3.47 23.63 0.20
N GLU A 43 -4.78 23.59 0.09
CA GLU A 43 -5.71 23.85 1.18
C GLU A 43 -6.09 22.60 1.98
N GLU A 44 -6.04 21.44 1.33
CA GLU A 44 -6.45 20.16 1.91
C GLU A 44 -5.26 19.17 2.01
N ASP A 45 -5.41 18.17 2.86
CA ASP A 45 -4.44 17.11 2.99
C ASP A 45 -4.90 15.88 2.21
N PHE A 46 -4.06 15.46 1.29
CA PHE A 46 -4.20 14.21 0.51
C PHE A 46 -3.00 13.32 0.77
N ASP A 47 -3.21 12.02 0.64
CA ASP A 47 -2.17 11.01 0.81
C ASP A 47 -1.41 10.73 -0.49
N LEU A 48 -2.01 11.05 -1.65
CA LEU A 48 -1.40 10.92 -2.97
C LEU A 48 -2.08 11.83 -3.99
N TYR A 49 -1.32 12.31 -4.94
CA TYR A 49 -1.80 13.09 -6.09
C TYR A 49 -1.61 12.32 -7.40
N ILE A 50 -2.63 12.34 -8.27
CA ILE A 50 -2.55 11.89 -9.67
C ILE A 50 -2.78 13.12 -10.51
N LEU A 51 -1.80 13.47 -11.36
CA LEU A 51 -1.80 14.72 -12.13
C LEU A 51 -1.68 14.42 -13.62
N ASP A 52 -2.68 14.83 -14.42
CA ASP A 52 -2.45 14.94 -15.86
C ASP A 52 -1.48 16.10 -16.16
N LEU A 53 -0.65 15.91 -17.14
CA LEU A 53 0.26 16.96 -17.63
C LEU A 53 -0.43 17.96 -18.53
N MET A 54 -1.47 17.55 -19.25
CA MET A 54 -2.10 18.32 -20.34
C MET A 54 -3.34 19.10 -19.86
N LEU A 55 -3.27 19.68 -18.69
CA LEU A 55 -4.39 20.41 -18.09
C LEU A 55 -4.57 21.82 -18.68
N PRO A 56 -5.80 22.32 -18.79
CA PRO A 56 -6.04 23.72 -19.13
C PRO A 56 -5.60 24.64 -17.99
N GLY A 57 -5.06 25.81 -18.35
CA GLY A 57 -4.60 26.81 -17.38
C GLY A 57 -3.21 26.48 -16.82
N ILE A 58 -3.13 25.85 -15.66
CA ILE A 58 -1.86 25.46 -15.03
C ILE A 58 -1.55 24.01 -15.40
N ASP A 59 -0.41 23.76 -16.02
CA ASP A 59 -0.01 22.41 -16.41
C ASP A 59 0.42 21.54 -15.21
N GLY A 60 0.40 20.21 -15.41
CA GLY A 60 0.73 19.27 -14.35
C GLY A 60 2.16 19.37 -13.82
N PHE A 61 3.11 19.86 -14.62
CA PHE A 61 4.49 20.11 -14.18
C PHE A 61 4.55 21.26 -13.17
N ASP A 62 3.82 22.36 -13.44
CA ASP A 62 3.79 23.51 -12.56
C ASP A 62 3.04 23.19 -11.26
N ILE A 63 1.98 22.39 -11.33
CA ILE A 63 1.27 21.88 -10.12
C ILE A 63 2.24 21.04 -9.28
N CYS A 64 2.91 20.07 -9.89
CA CYS A 64 3.88 19.21 -9.19
C CYS A 64 4.97 20.02 -8.49
N ARG A 65 5.56 21.00 -9.19
CA ARG A 65 6.59 21.87 -8.62
C ARG A 65 6.09 22.61 -7.39
N GLN A 66 4.90 23.22 -7.47
CA GLN A 66 4.34 23.99 -6.37
C GLN A 66 3.95 23.12 -5.17
N ILE A 67 3.43 21.89 -5.41
CA ILE A 67 3.18 20.93 -4.34
C ILE A 67 4.49 20.57 -3.65
N ARG A 68 5.56 20.29 -4.40
CA ARG A 68 6.87 19.90 -3.87
C ARG A 68 7.56 20.96 -3.02
N GLU A 69 7.28 22.24 -3.25
CA GLU A 69 7.78 23.32 -2.39
C GLU A 69 7.25 23.24 -0.95
N LYS A 70 6.10 22.57 -0.73
CA LYS A 70 5.41 22.55 0.57
C LYS A 70 5.13 21.15 1.12
N LYS A 71 5.00 20.15 0.26
CA LYS A 71 4.53 18.82 0.64
C LYS A 71 5.41 17.72 0.01
N ASN A 72 5.61 16.64 0.77
CA ASN A 72 6.36 15.44 0.32
C ASN A 72 5.42 14.27 -0.06
N THR A 73 4.14 14.54 -0.15
CA THR A 73 3.09 13.58 -0.53
C THR A 73 3.38 12.97 -1.91
N PRO A 74 3.24 11.66 -2.12
CA PRO A 74 3.50 11.03 -3.41
C PRO A 74 2.70 11.65 -4.57
N ILE A 75 3.37 11.82 -5.70
CA ILE A 75 2.78 12.35 -6.94
C ILE A 75 3.04 11.35 -8.07
N ILE A 76 1.96 10.89 -8.72
CA ILE A 76 2.00 10.12 -9.97
C ILE A 76 1.57 11.04 -11.09
N MET A 77 2.43 11.25 -12.09
CA MET A 77 2.06 11.95 -13.31
C MET A 77 1.47 11.01 -14.34
N VAL A 78 0.42 11.45 -15.01
CA VAL A 78 -0.22 10.70 -16.09
C VAL A 78 -0.21 11.56 -17.34
N SER A 79 0.11 11.00 -18.53
CA SER A 79 0.14 11.78 -19.76
C SER A 79 0.03 10.96 -21.03
N ALA A 80 -0.56 11.53 -22.07
CA ALA A 80 -0.50 11.00 -23.42
C ALA A 80 0.89 11.13 -24.07
N LYS A 81 1.77 11.95 -23.51
CA LYS A 81 3.13 12.16 -24.01
C LYS A 81 4.02 10.95 -23.70
N LYS A 82 4.61 10.40 -24.74
CA LYS A 82 5.50 9.20 -24.66
C LYS A 82 6.97 9.57 -24.68
N ASP A 83 7.30 10.85 -24.83
CA ASP A 83 8.69 11.28 -24.96
C ASP A 83 9.45 11.11 -23.64
N ASP A 84 10.63 10.54 -23.72
CA ASP A 84 11.49 10.34 -22.55
C ASP A 84 11.90 11.66 -21.90
N ILE A 85 11.92 12.75 -22.66
CA ILE A 85 12.22 14.10 -22.17
C ILE A 85 11.16 14.56 -21.16
N ASP A 86 9.86 14.35 -21.43
CA ASP A 86 8.78 14.72 -20.51
C ASP A 86 8.80 13.86 -19.24
N LYS A 87 9.12 12.57 -19.36
CA LYS A 87 9.31 11.68 -18.20
C LYS A 87 10.47 12.13 -17.32
N ILE A 88 11.63 12.43 -17.93
CA ILE A 88 12.82 12.91 -17.20
C ILE A 88 12.51 14.23 -16.51
N ARG A 89 11.79 15.14 -17.20
CA ARG A 89 11.36 16.41 -16.63
C ARG A 89 10.44 16.23 -15.43
N GLY A 90 9.41 15.39 -15.53
CA GLY A 90 8.46 15.12 -14.45
C GLY A 90 9.14 14.57 -13.20
N LEU A 91 9.97 13.54 -13.37
CA LEU A 91 10.75 12.95 -12.29
C LEU A 91 11.77 13.95 -11.71
N GLY A 92 12.38 14.78 -12.55
CA GLY A 92 13.31 15.84 -12.13
C GLY A 92 12.63 16.97 -11.34
N LEU A 93 11.33 17.21 -11.54
CA LEU A 93 10.53 18.17 -10.77
C LEU A 93 9.98 17.57 -9.46
N GLY A 94 10.24 16.29 -9.19
CA GLY A 94 9.90 15.63 -7.95
C GLY A 94 8.67 14.73 -7.99
N ALA A 95 8.17 14.37 -9.18
CA ALA A 95 7.19 13.29 -9.29
C ALA A 95 7.82 11.96 -8.86
N ASP A 96 7.04 11.12 -8.19
CA ASP A 96 7.49 9.81 -7.72
C ASP A 96 7.32 8.73 -8.79
N ASP A 97 6.41 8.95 -9.74
CA ASP A 97 6.16 8.04 -10.86
C ASP A 97 5.58 8.78 -12.07
N TYR A 98 5.64 8.11 -13.21
CA TYR A 98 5.13 8.61 -14.48
C TYR A 98 4.46 7.49 -15.26
N MET A 99 3.20 7.68 -15.65
CA MET A 99 2.42 6.73 -16.44
C MET A 99 2.03 7.34 -17.79
N THR A 100 2.06 6.51 -18.84
CA THR A 100 1.63 6.95 -20.17
C THR A 100 0.23 6.46 -20.49
N LYS A 101 -0.65 7.35 -20.98
CA LYS A 101 -1.95 7.01 -21.56
C LYS A 101 -1.79 6.31 -22.91
N PRO A 102 -2.58 5.29 -23.28
CA PRO A 102 -3.53 4.61 -22.42
C PRO A 102 -2.84 3.66 -21.45
N PHE A 103 -3.35 3.55 -20.24
CA PHE A 103 -2.89 2.63 -19.19
C PHE A 103 -4.03 1.72 -18.72
N SER A 104 -3.67 0.64 -18.06
CA SER A 104 -4.66 -0.21 -17.39
C SER A 104 -5.05 0.40 -16.04
N PRO A 105 -6.36 0.54 -15.72
CA PRO A 105 -6.79 0.99 -14.40
C PRO A 105 -6.21 0.15 -13.26
N SER A 106 -6.04 -1.15 -13.48
CA SER A 106 -5.38 -2.04 -12.50
C SER A 106 -3.91 -1.70 -12.28
N GLU A 107 -3.21 -1.21 -13.31
CA GLU A 107 -1.83 -0.72 -13.19
C GLU A 107 -1.78 0.54 -12.33
N LEU A 108 -2.69 1.49 -12.56
CA LEU A 108 -2.80 2.70 -11.74
C LEU A 108 -2.99 2.34 -10.26
N VAL A 109 -3.96 1.48 -9.96
CA VAL A 109 -4.22 1.01 -8.58
C VAL A 109 -2.98 0.36 -7.96
N ALA A 110 -2.27 -0.49 -8.70
CA ALA A 110 -1.07 -1.14 -8.19
C ALA A 110 0.05 -0.13 -7.85
N ARG A 111 0.26 0.87 -8.70
CA ARG A 111 1.25 1.95 -8.48
C ARG A 111 0.86 2.82 -7.29
N VAL A 112 -0.40 3.23 -7.19
CA VAL A 112 -0.92 4.00 -6.04
C VAL A 112 -0.66 3.25 -4.73
N LYS A 113 -1.01 1.96 -4.66
CA LYS A 113 -0.74 1.12 -3.48
C LYS A 113 0.75 1.04 -3.13
N ALA A 114 1.61 0.87 -4.13
CA ALA A 114 3.05 0.78 -3.93
C ALA A 114 3.66 2.10 -3.41
N HIS A 115 3.25 3.25 -3.99
CA HIS A 115 3.74 4.56 -3.55
C HIS A 115 3.24 4.94 -2.16
N LEU A 116 1.97 4.70 -1.84
CA LEU A 116 1.43 4.91 -0.49
C LEU A 116 2.15 4.05 0.55
N ALA A 117 2.33 2.76 0.28
CA ALA A 117 3.05 1.87 1.19
C ALA A 117 4.49 2.32 1.44
N ARG A 118 5.19 2.78 0.39
CA ARG A 118 6.55 3.34 0.50
C ARG A 118 6.57 4.63 1.30
N TYR A 119 5.64 5.55 1.01
CA TYR A 119 5.53 6.84 1.69
C TYR A 119 5.30 6.67 3.18
N TYR A 120 4.31 5.88 3.57
CA TYR A 120 4.02 5.61 4.98
C TYR A 120 5.19 4.95 5.70
N ARG A 121 5.92 4.05 5.05
CA ARG A 121 7.11 3.43 5.62
C ARG A 121 8.24 4.43 5.85
N LEU A 122 8.43 5.41 4.95
CA LEU A 122 9.53 6.38 5.03
C LEU A 122 9.22 7.56 5.96
N THR A 123 7.97 8.02 6.01
CA THR A 123 7.59 9.19 6.80
C THR A 123 7.28 8.87 8.26
N GLY A 124 7.19 7.57 8.60
CA GLY A 124 6.66 7.16 9.91
C GLY A 124 5.24 7.68 10.15
N SER A 125 4.63 8.30 9.14
CA SER A 125 3.21 8.66 9.12
C SER A 125 2.41 7.38 8.94
N ALA A 126 2.53 6.48 9.92
CA ALA A 126 1.49 5.55 10.18
C ALA A 126 0.27 6.36 10.60
N MET A 127 -0.62 6.63 9.68
CA MET A 127 -2.05 6.55 10.00
C MET A 127 -2.47 5.07 10.12
N GLU A 128 -1.54 4.18 10.29
CA GLU A 128 -1.63 3.04 11.16
C GLU A 128 -0.61 3.33 12.28
N ALA A 129 -1.05 3.92 13.37
CA ALA A 129 -0.39 3.77 14.67
C ALA A 129 0.06 2.32 14.72
N ASN A 130 1.34 2.06 15.01
CA ASN A 130 1.95 0.73 15.10
C ASN A 130 0.84 -0.31 15.16
N LYS A 131 0.55 -0.99 14.04
CA LYS A 131 -0.56 -1.95 14.03
C LYS A 131 -0.15 -3.09 14.92
N ILE A 132 -0.35 -2.83 16.20
CA ILE A 132 -0.05 -3.79 17.26
C ILE A 132 -1.25 -4.70 17.32
N ILE A 133 -1.04 -5.94 17.01
CA ILE A 133 -2.02 -6.99 17.23
C ILE A 133 -1.71 -7.57 18.60
N GLU A 134 -2.68 -7.48 19.51
CA GLU A 134 -2.58 -8.09 20.83
C GLU A 134 -3.66 -9.14 21.00
N ILE A 135 -3.25 -10.40 21.20
CA ILE A 135 -4.13 -11.54 21.41
C ILE A 135 -3.60 -12.29 22.61
N ARG A 136 -4.30 -12.24 23.75
CA ARG A 136 -3.84 -12.85 25.01
C ARG A 136 -2.42 -12.31 25.36
N GLY A 137 -1.41 -13.18 25.49
CA GLY A 137 -0.02 -12.81 25.74
C GLY A 137 0.83 -12.56 24.50
N LEU A 138 0.26 -12.71 23.30
CA LEU A 138 0.94 -12.47 22.03
C LEU A 138 0.77 -11.00 21.63
N LYS A 139 1.90 -10.31 21.37
CA LYS A 139 1.93 -8.95 20.84
C LYS A 139 2.78 -8.91 19.58
N ILE A 140 2.21 -8.45 18.48
CA ILE A 140 2.86 -8.33 17.18
C ILE A 140 2.88 -6.88 16.76
N ASP A 141 4.06 -6.30 16.61
CA ASP A 141 4.26 -5.02 15.95
C ASP A 141 4.50 -5.29 14.45
N THR A 142 3.47 -5.07 13.64
CA THR A 142 3.53 -5.36 12.21
C THR A 142 4.44 -4.40 11.46
N THR A 143 4.65 -3.20 11.99
CA THR A 143 5.49 -2.15 11.40
C THR A 143 6.97 -2.43 11.67
N ALA A 144 7.33 -2.67 12.94
CA ALA A 144 8.70 -2.99 13.32
C ALA A 144 9.07 -4.45 13.06
N ARG A 145 8.10 -5.31 12.68
CA ARG A 145 8.24 -6.76 12.49
C ARG A 145 8.79 -7.47 13.73
N ARG A 146 8.28 -7.08 14.90
CA ARG A 146 8.69 -7.62 16.21
C ARG A 146 7.53 -8.34 16.88
N VAL A 147 7.84 -9.40 17.57
CA VAL A 147 6.85 -10.24 18.26
C VAL A 147 7.28 -10.48 19.70
N TRP A 148 6.35 -10.30 20.64
CA TRP A 148 6.54 -10.64 22.04
C TRP A 148 5.50 -11.68 22.46
N VAL A 149 5.95 -12.65 23.23
CA VAL A 149 5.09 -13.67 23.86
C VAL A 149 5.27 -13.54 25.37
N ASN A 150 4.17 -13.19 26.06
CA ASN A 150 4.16 -12.93 27.50
C ASN A 150 5.23 -11.90 27.93
N GLY A 151 5.44 -10.87 27.10
CA GLY A 151 6.41 -9.81 27.36
C GLY A 151 7.85 -10.12 26.93
N GLU A 152 8.17 -11.32 26.50
CA GLU A 152 9.49 -11.72 26.01
C GLU A 152 9.53 -11.62 24.48
N GLU A 153 10.53 -10.91 23.93
CA GLU A 153 10.70 -10.80 22.48
C GLU A 153 11.19 -12.12 21.89
N LYS A 154 10.54 -12.58 20.82
CA LYS A 154 10.89 -13.78 20.08
C LYS A 154 11.27 -13.45 18.64
N THR A 155 12.29 -14.14 18.14
CA THR A 155 12.77 -13.95 16.76
C THR A 155 12.05 -14.89 15.79
N PHE A 156 11.58 -14.33 14.69
CA PHE A 156 10.90 -15.04 13.60
C PHE A 156 11.64 -14.83 12.29
N THR A 157 11.63 -15.84 11.42
CA THR A 157 12.03 -15.65 10.02
C THR A 157 10.96 -14.85 9.28
N THR A 158 11.30 -14.29 8.12
CA THR A 158 10.34 -13.48 7.32
C THR A 158 9.03 -14.21 7.10
N LYS A 159 9.07 -15.46 6.64
CA LYS A 159 7.86 -16.25 6.34
C LYS A 159 7.09 -16.69 7.59
N GLU A 160 7.78 -16.99 8.69
CA GLU A 160 7.13 -17.24 9.97
C GLU A 160 6.40 -16.00 10.49
N PHE A 161 7.02 -14.82 10.38
CA PHE A 161 6.42 -13.56 10.77
C PHE A 161 5.18 -13.24 9.92
N ASP A 162 5.30 -13.35 8.60
CA ASP A 162 4.21 -13.06 7.66
C ASP A 162 3.02 -13.98 7.91
N LEU A 163 3.26 -15.29 8.09
CA LEU A 163 2.23 -16.28 8.37
C LEU A 163 1.55 -16.04 9.74
N LEU A 164 2.33 -15.77 10.80
CA LEU A 164 1.81 -15.45 12.11
C LEU A 164 0.95 -14.18 12.09
N THR A 165 1.45 -13.13 11.43
CA THR A 165 0.74 -11.85 11.31
C THR A 165 -0.55 -12.00 10.52
N PHE A 166 -0.54 -12.75 9.43
CA PHE A 166 -1.73 -13.03 8.62
C PHE A 166 -2.80 -13.75 9.47
N LEU A 167 -2.45 -14.80 10.17
CA LEU A 167 -3.40 -15.54 11.03
C LEU A 167 -3.94 -14.67 12.18
N ALA A 168 -3.06 -13.90 12.83
CA ALA A 168 -3.44 -13.00 13.93
C ALA A 168 -4.33 -11.85 13.48
N SER A 169 -4.22 -11.41 12.21
CA SER A 169 -5.09 -10.38 11.61
C SER A 169 -6.50 -10.89 11.29
N HIS A 170 -6.70 -12.22 11.26
CA HIS A 170 -7.97 -12.85 10.92
C HIS A 170 -8.36 -13.87 12.01
N PRO A 171 -8.60 -13.42 13.24
CA PRO A 171 -8.91 -14.34 14.36
C PRO A 171 -10.23 -15.08 14.10
N ASN A 172 -10.30 -16.32 14.58
CA ASN A 172 -11.46 -17.21 14.43
C ASN A 172 -11.81 -17.57 12.98
N HIS A 173 -10.84 -17.47 12.07
CA HIS A 173 -11.00 -17.89 10.68
C HIS A 173 -10.22 -19.19 10.42
N VAL A 174 -10.83 -20.12 9.69
CA VAL A 174 -10.19 -21.39 9.31
C VAL A 174 -9.68 -21.28 7.89
N TYR A 175 -8.40 -21.59 7.70
CA TYR A 175 -7.72 -21.59 6.41
C TYR A 175 -7.23 -22.98 6.04
N THR A 176 -7.35 -23.35 4.78
CA THR A 176 -6.67 -24.51 4.23
C THR A 176 -5.16 -24.22 4.06
N LYS A 177 -4.36 -25.28 3.94
CA LYS A 177 -2.92 -25.11 3.68
C LYS A 177 -2.66 -24.46 2.32
N GLU A 178 -3.50 -24.76 1.35
CA GLU A 178 -3.47 -24.20 0.00
C GLU A 178 -3.72 -22.70 0.01
N GLU A 179 -4.71 -22.24 0.77
CA GLU A 179 -5.00 -20.82 0.96
C GLU A 179 -3.83 -20.11 1.63
N LEU A 180 -3.31 -20.64 2.75
CA LEU A 180 -2.15 -20.07 3.44
C LEU A 180 -0.90 -20.04 2.55
N PHE A 181 -0.69 -21.09 1.74
CA PHE A 181 0.43 -21.13 0.82
C PHE A 181 0.32 -20.01 -0.22
N ARG A 182 -0.87 -19.81 -0.80
CA ARG A 182 -1.13 -18.77 -1.80
C ARG A 182 -0.96 -17.35 -1.24
N GLU A 183 -1.38 -17.11 0.00
CA GLU A 183 -1.31 -15.79 0.63
C GLU A 183 0.12 -15.40 1.06
N ILE A 184 0.95 -16.38 1.47
CA ILE A 184 2.26 -16.12 2.08
C ILE A 184 3.42 -16.40 1.13
N TRP A 185 3.25 -17.34 0.20
CA TRP A 185 4.26 -17.68 -0.81
C TRP A 185 3.73 -17.34 -2.19
N ASP A 186 4.46 -16.53 -2.96
CA ASP A 186 4.06 -16.15 -4.30
C ASP A 186 3.77 -17.38 -5.18
N MET A 187 2.79 -17.27 -6.08
CA MET A 187 2.35 -18.36 -6.98
C MET A 187 3.45 -18.92 -7.89
N GLU A 188 4.57 -18.22 -8.06
CA GLU A 188 5.76 -18.69 -8.79
C GLU A 188 6.73 -19.51 -7.93
N SER A 189 6.48 -19.59 -6.63
CA SER A 189 7.31 -20.43 -5.75
C SER A 189 7.05 -21.91 -6.05
N ILE A 190 8.01 -22.58 -6.64
CA ILE A 190 8.06 -24.05 -6.70
C ILE A 190 8.26 -24.56 -5.27
N GLY A 191 7.21 -24.52 -4.47
CA GLY A 191 7.22 -24.94 -3.06
C GLY A 191 6.12 -25.96 -2.80
N ASP A 192 6.44 -26.94 -1.96
CA ASP A 192 5.47 -27.93 -1.50
C ASP A 192 4.59 -27.31 -0.42
N ILE A 193 3.27 -27.53 -0.49
CA ILE A 193 2.26 -27.19 0.53
C ILE A 193 2.68 -27.71 1.93
N ALA A 194 3.47 -28.76 1.99
CA ALA A 194 4.12 -29.26 3.20
C ALA A 194 4.93 -28.18 3.94
N THR A 195 5.44 -27.17 3.23
CA THR A 195 6.17 -26.03 3.81
C THR A 195 5.33 -25.26 4.83
N VAL A 196 4.02 -25.09 4.59
CA VAL A 196 3.10 -24.47 5.55
C VAL A 196 3.09 -25.21 6.88
N THR A 197 3.01 -26.54 6.85
CA THR A 197 3.00 -27.38 8.06
C THR A 197 4.27 -27.20 8.89
N VAL A 198 5.43 -27.10 8.23
CA VAL A 198 6.73 -26.89 8.90
C VAL A 198 6.77 -25.51 9.58
N HIS A 199 6.30 -24.46 8.89
CA HIS A 199 6.26 -23.11 9.44
C HIS A 199 5.26 -22.99 10.60
N ILE A 200 4.08 -23.57 10.49
CA ILE A 200 3.10 -23.63 11.59
C ILE A 200 3.70 -24.30 12.82
N LYS A 201 4.40 -25.43 12.63
CA LYS A 201 5.09 -26.12 13.74
C LYS A 201 6.11 -25.21 14.41
N LYS A 202 6.97 -24.54 13.64
CA LYS A 202 8.00 -23.63 14.17
C LYS A 202 7.40 -22.40 14.87
N ILE A 203 6.28 -21.87 14.36
CA ILE A 203 5.56 -20.78 15.01
C ILE A 203 5.00 -21.25 16.35
N ARG A 204 4.32 -22.41 16.40
CA ARG A 204 3.81 -22.98 17.63
C ARG A 204 4.91 -23.17 18.70
N GLU A 205 6.07 -23.67 18.30
CA GLU A 205 7.24 -23.83 19.21
C GLU A 205 7.67 -22.49 19.86
N LYS A 206 7.33 -21.35 19.26
CA LYS A 206 7.70 -20.02 19.75
C LYS A 206 6.58 -19.30 20.50
N VAL A 207 5.31 -19.54 20.14
CA VAL A 207 4.17 -18.81 20.71
C VAL A 207 3.33 -19.62 21.67
N GLU A 208 3.31 -20.94 21.55
CA GLU A 208 2.50 -21.81 22.42
C GLU A 208 3.27 -22.20 23.68
N MET A 209 2.58 -22.29 24.80
CA MET A 209 3.14 -22.85 26.04
C MET A 209 3.25 -24.38 25.95
N ASP A 210 2.29 -25.01 25.27
CA ASP A 210 2.26 -26.45 24.98
C ASP A 210 1.85 -26.67 23.52
N THR A 211 2.79 -27.12 22.71
CA THR A 211 2.56 -27.39 21.28
C THR A 211 1.61 -28.55 21.01
N SER A 212 1.39 -29.41 22.01
CA SER A 212 0.44 -30.55 21.93
C SER A 212 -1.00 -30.10 22.19
N ASN A 213 -1.17 -28.94 22.86
CA ASN A 213 -2.47 -28.32 23.14
C ASN A 213 -2.42 -26.83 22.79
N PRO A 214 -2.36 -26.48 21.49
CA PRO A 214 -2.17 -25.12 21.04
C PRO A 214 -3.36 -24.23 21.39
N GLN A 215 -3.08 -22.99 21.79
CA GLN A 215 -4.05 -21.98 22.21
C GLN A 215 -4.21 -20.82 21.21
N TYR A 216 -3.21 -20.61 20.35
CA TYR A 216 -3.18 -19.54 19.34
C TYR A 216 -3.47 -20.07 17.94
N ILE A 217 -2.83 -21.19 17.55
CA ILE A 217 -2.98 -21.78 16.22
C ILE A 217 -3.54 -23.20 16.38
N GLU A 218 -4.84 -23.32 16.32
CA GLU A 218 -5.54 -24.62 16.40
C GLU A 218 -5.59 -25.30 15.00
N THR A 219 -5.82 -26.61 14.95
CA THR A 219 -6.02 -27.39 13.70
C THR A 219 -7.15 -28.37 13.87
#